data_4fa276761c5f62296d12d8911aeb02a1
#
_entry.id   4fa276761c5f62296d12d8911aeb02a1
#
_cell.length_a   1.000
_cell.length_b   1.000
_cell.length_c   1.000
_cell.angle_alpha   90.00
_cell.angle_beta   90.00
_cell.angle_gamma   90.00
#
_symmetry.space_group_name_H-M   'P 1'
#
loop_
_entity.id
_entity.type
_entity.pdbx_description
1 polymer ?
#
loop_
_entity_poly.entity_id
_entity_poly.type
_entity_poly.pdbx_seq_one_letter_code
_entity_poly.pdbx_strand_id
1 'polypeptide(L)'
;TKSEPLLKELLATGKVKMTFVDVPFHKQTPLYVKYYLYAANADSGAENIFRVRNALFEAAQIKKIEQEEALLGYLKEKKINLKPLDEKSIFTVLSGVIKQYKIRATPTCVIRHSAKDVKTFIGDMDIWDGLTKLKADLAGTKK
;
A
#
# COMPACT_ATOMS: atom_id res chain seq x y z
N THR A 1 -1.93 -7.52 -7.52
CA THR A 1 -0.59 -7.41 -8.11
C THR A 1 0.16 -8.74 -8.05
N LYS A 2 1.19 -8.87 -8.89
CA LYS A 2 2.01 -10.08 -8.96
C LYS A 2 2.71 -10.41 -7.64
N SER A 3 3.08 -9.40 -6.87
CA SER A 3 3.79 -9.57 -5.59
C SER A 3 2.86 -9.73 -4.38
N GLU A 4 1.56 -9.59 -4.54
CA GLU A 4 0.61 -9.67 -3.43
C GLU A 4 0.69 -10.96 -2.62
N PRO A 5 0.71 -12.16 -3.26
CA PRO A 5 0.81 -13.40 -2.49
C PRO A 5 2.08 -13.47 -1.64
N LEU A 6 3.20 -12.99 -2.19
CA LEU A 6 4.49 -12.97 -1.48
C LEU A 6 4.45 -12.00 -0.29
N LEU A 7 3.83 -10.83 -0.46
CA LEU A 7 3.63 -9.87 0.64
C LEU A 7 2.79 -10.47 1.76
N LYS A 8 1.71 -11.18 1.42
CA LYS A 8 0.87 -11.87 2.42
C LYS A 8 1.65 -12.93 3.19
N GLU A 9 2.48 -13.72 2.51
CA GLU A 9 3.34 -14.71 3.15
C GLU A 9 4.33 -14.06 4.12
N LEU A 10 4.97 -12.96 3.70
CA LEU A 10 5.92 -12.23 4.54
C LEU A 10 5.24 -11.66 5.79
N LEU A 11 4.06 -11.08 5.64
CA LEU A 11 3.29 -10.56 6.77
C LEU A 11 2.88 -11.67 7.75
N ALA A 12 2.55 -12.84 7.23
CA ALA A 12 2.15 -13.98 8.06
C ALA A 12 3.30 -14.48 8.96
N THR A 13 4.56 -14.20 8.62
CA THR A 13 5.70 -14.55 9.49
C THR A 13 5.73 -13.78 10.80
N GLY A 14 5.03 -12.65 10.89
CA GLY A 14 5.08 -11.75 12.04
C GLY A 14 6.41 -11.00 12.18
N LYS A 15 7.34 -11.16 11.25
CA LYS A 15 8.67 -10.54 11.26
C LYS A 15 8.78 -9.28 10.40
N VAL A 16 7.72 -8.97 9.65
CA VAL A 16 7.69 -7.85 8.70
C VAL A 16 6.55 -6.90 9.06
N LYS A 17 6.87 -5.62 9.11
CA LYS A 17 5.89 -4.54 9.18
C LYS A 17 5.82 -3.88 7.81
N MET A 18 4.62 -3.74 7.26
CA MET A 18 4.42 -3.16 5.94
C MET A 18 3.56 -1.91 6.01
N THR A 19 3.94 -0.90 5.24
CA THR A 19 3.18 0.34 5.09
C THR A 19 3.00 0.61 3.60
N PHE A 20 1.76 0.81 3.17
CA PHE A 20 1.46 1.29 1.84
C PHE A 20 1.44 2.80 1.82
N VAL A 21 2.13 3.37 0.84
CA VAL A 21 2.17 4.83 0.62
C VAL A 21 1.73 5.09 -0.82
N ASP A 22 0.64 5.82 -0.97
CA ASP A 22 0.16 6.20 -2.29
C ASP A 22 0.81 7.51 -2.71
N VAL A 23 1.24 7.58 -3.97
CA VAL A 23 1.87 8.77 -4.54
C VAL A 23 0.89 9.50 -5.45
N PRO A 24 0.72 10.82 -5.28
CA PRO A 24 -0.30 11.59 -6.00
C PRO A 24 0.15 11.97 -7.42
N PHE A 25 0.45 10.98 -8.26
CA PHE A 25 0.90 11.21 -9.63
C PHE A 25 -0.25 11.43 -10.62
N HIS A 26 -1.49 11.15 -10.23
CA HIS A 26 -2.68 11.30 -11.07
C HIS A 26 -3.72 12.20 -10.40
N LYS A 27 -4.54 12.86 -11.21
CA LYS A 27 -5.58 13.78 -10.73
C LYS A 27 -6.52 13.15 -9.70
N GLN A 28 -6.87 11.88 -9.88
CA GLN A 28 -7.81 11.17 -9.02
C GLN A 28 -7.17 10.55 -7.77
N THR A 29 -5.86 10.54 -7.68
CA THR A 29 -5.14 9.91 -6.57
C THR A 29 -5.57 10.43 -5.20
N PRO A 30 -5.72 11.76 -4.96
CA PRO A 30 -6.13 12.25 -3.65
C PRO A 30 -7.45 11.68 -3.16
N LEU A 31 -8.43 11.49 -4.04
CA LEU A 31 -9.72 10.91 -3.70
C LEU A 31 -9.56 9.45 -3.26
N TYR A 32 -8.81 8.65 -4.02
CA TYR A 32 -8.59 7.24 -3.71
C TYR A 32 -7.75 7.05 -2.44
N VAL A 33 -6.74 7.87 -2.24
CA VAL A 33 -5.91 7.87 -1.02
C VAL A 33 -6.77 8.14 0.21
N LYS A 34 -7.64 9.14 0.14
CA LYS A 34 -8.57 9.49 1.22
C LYS A 34 -9.37 8.26 1.68
N TYR A 35 -10.01 7.58 0.76
CA TYR A 35 -10.87 6.44 1.10
C TYR A 35 -10.08 5.20 1.48
N TYR A 36 -8.90 4.99 0.92
CA TYR A 36 -7.99 3.96 1.39
C TYR A 36 -7.66 4.16 2.88
N LEU A 37 -7.30 5.38 3.25
CA LEU A 37 -6.92 5.69 4.62
C LEU A 37 -8.10 5.58 5.58
N TYR A 38 -9.30 5.98 5.16
CA TYR A 38 -10.51 5.79 5.95
C TYR A 38 -10.81 4.31 6.18
N ALA A 39 -10.65 3.48 5.16
CA ALA A 39 -10.84 2.04 5.27
C ALA A 39 -9.79 1.39 6.17
N ALA A 40 -8.52 1.79 6.03
CA ALA A 40 -7.43 1.32 6.88
C ALA A 40 -7.61 1.73 8.34
N ASN A 41 -8.18 2.92 8.57
CA ASN A 41 -8.49 3.40 9.93
C ASN A 41 -9.64 2.60 10.57
N ALA A 42 -10.59 2.12 9.77
CA ALA A 42 -11.68 1.28 10.25
C ALA A 42 -11.20 -0.13 10.59
N ASP A 43 -10.29 -0.68 9.79
CA ASP A 43 -9.71 -2.02 10.00
C ASP A 43 -8.33 -2.08 9.35
N SER A 44 -7.29 -2.11 10.16
CA SER A 44 -5.89 -2.17 9.72
C SER A 44 -5.35 -3.58 9.49
N GLY A 45 -6.19 -4.61 9.61
CA GLY A 45 -5.80 -6.01 9.37
C GLY A 45 -5.34 -6.23 7.93
N ALA A 46 -4.33 -7.08 7.74
CA ALA A 46 -3.71 -7.33 6.44
C ALA A 46 -4.75 -7.76 5.39
N GLU A 47 -5.65 -8.66 5.73
CA GLU A 47 -6.68 -9.14 4.83
C GLU A 47 -7.57 -8.01 4.32
N ASN A 48 -8.03 -7.14 5.24
CA ASN A 48 -8.85 -5.99 4.87
C ASN A 48 -8.06 -4.99 4.01
N ILE A 49 -6.82 -4.71 4.35
CA ILE A 49 -5.97 -3.78 3.58
C ILE A 49 -5.83 -4.26 2.13
N PHE A 50 -5.52 -5.53 1.90
CA PHE A 50 -5.41 -6.06 0.53
C PHE A 50 -6.75 -6.05 -0.19
N ARG A 51 -7.84 -6.40 0.49
CA ARG A 51 -9.19 -6.36 -0.07
C ARG A 51 -9.57 -4.95 -0.51
N VAL A 52 -9.31 -3.96 0.33
CA VAL A 52 -9.58 -2.54 0.04
C VAL A 52 -8.75 -2.06 -1.16
N ARG A 53 -7.47 -2.37 -1.17
CA ARG A 53 -6.59 -1.96 -2.27
C ARG A 53 -7.04 -2.57 -3.59
N ASN A 54 -7.40 -3.84 -3.59
CA ASN A 54 -7.91 -4.50 -4.80
C ASN A 54 -9.22 -3.87 -5.27
N ALA A 55 -10.13 -3.54 -4.36
CA ALA A 55 -11.38 -2.84 -4.70
C ALA A 55 -11.11 -1.45 -5.29
N LEU A 56 -10.19 -0.70 -4.73
CA LEU A 56 -9.82 0.63 -5.24
C LEU A 56 -9.15 0.54 -6.62
N PHE A 57 -8.29 -0.45 -6.85
CA PHE A 57 -7.71 -0.68 -8.17
C PHE A 57 -8.78 -1.03 -9.20
N GLU A 58 -9.73 -1.89 -8.86
CA GLU A 58 -10.86 -2.23 -9.72
C GLU A 58 -11.68 -0.98 -10.05
N ALA A 59 -11.99 -0.18 -9.04
CA ALA A 59 -12.73 1.06 -9.22
C ALA A 59 -12.01 2.03 -10.17
N ALA A 60 -10.69 2.16 -10.02
CA ALA A 60 -9.91 3.09 -10.82
C ALA A 60 -9.64 2.57 -12.24
N GLN A 61 -9.24 1.32 -12.38
CA GLN A 61 -8.72 0.77 -13.64
C GLN A 61 -9.81 0.17 -14.52
N ILE A 62 -10.81 -0.47 -13.92
CA ILE A 62 -11.87 -1.17 -14.66
C ILE A 62 -13.14 -0.33 -14.73
N LYS A 63 -13.62 0.14 -13.59
CA LYS A 63 -14.85 0.94 -13.50
C LYS A 63 -14.64 2.40 -13.88
N LYS A 64 -13.39 2.88 -13.81
CA LYS A 64 -12.98 4.25 -14.11
C LYS A 64 -13.83 5.29 -13.38
N ILE A 65 -14.03 5.06 -12.09
CA ILE A 65 -14.84 5.93 -11.24
C ILE A 65 -14.03 7.19 -10.91
N GLU A 66 -14.59 8.35 -11.23
CA GLU A 66 -13.97 9.66 -11.00
C GLU A 66 -14.72 10.51 -9.99
N GLN A 67 -15.98 10.21 -9.76
CA GLN A 67 -16.85 10.97 -8.87
C GLN A 67 -16.87 10.38 -7.47
N GLU A 68 -16.78 11.24 -6.46
CA GLU A 68 -16.75 10.83 -5.06
C GLU A 68 -17.96 9.99 -4.65
N GLU A 69 -19.16 10.43 -5.04
CA GLU A 69 -20.39 9.70 -4.72
C GLU A 69 -20.43 8.29 -5.31
N ALA A 70 -19.95 8.16 -6.55
CA ALA A 70 -19.89 6.87 -7.22
C ALA A 70 -18.87 5.94 -6.53
N LEU A 71 -17.75 6.49 -6.10
CA LEU A 71 -16.73 5.72 -5.37
C LEU A 71 -17.25 5.27 -4.00
N LEU A 72 -17.91 6.16 -3.26
CA LEU A 72 -18.55 5.80 -1.99
C LEU A 72 -19.58 4.68 -2.16
N GLY A 73 -20.44 4.79 -3.18
CA GLY A 73 -21.42 3.76 -3.48
C GLY A 73 -20.77 2.42 -3.79
N TYR A 74 -19.69 2.42 -4.57
CA TYR A 74 -18.93 1.22 -4.92
C TYR A 74 -18.31 0.56 -3.69
N LEU A 75 -17.68 1.35 -2.82
CA LEU A 75 -17.06 0.83 -1.58
C LEU A 75 -18.12 0.26 -0.64
N LYS A 76 -19.28 0.91 -0.55
CA LYS A 76 -20.40 0.45 0.25
C LYS A 76 -20.95 -0.88 -0.28
N GLU A 77 -21.08 -1.01 -1.59
CA GLU A 77 -21.49 -2.26 -2.27
C GLU A 77 -20.50 -3.39 -1.95
N LYS A 78 -19.21 -3.09 -1.88
CA LYS A 78 -18.16 -4.05 -1.51
C LYS A 78 -18.09 -4.30 0.01
N LYS A 79 -18.95 -3.69 0.79
CA LYS A 79 -19.01 -3.82 2.26
C LYS A 79 -17.70 -3.41 2.95
N ILE A 80 -17.10 -2.34 2.46
CA ILE A 80 -15.88 -1.77 3.04
C ILE A 80 -16.29 -0.71 4.05
N ASN A 81 -15.86 -0.89 5.29
CA ASN A 81 -16.10 0.05 6.37
C ASN A 81 -15.12 1.21 6.29
N LEU A 82 -15.61 2.42 6.57
CA LEU A 82 -14.83 3.65 6.52
C LEU A 82 -14.90 4.37 7.87
N LYS A 83 -13.76 4.84 8.34
CA LYS A 83 -13.66 5.67 9.55
C LYS A 83 -12.84 6.91 9.21
N PRO A 84 -13.46 8.11 9.15
CA PRO A 84 -12.76 9.33 8.76
C PRO A 84 -11.54 9.66 9.61
N LEU A 85 -10.55 10.28 8.99
CA LEU A 85 -9.30 10.75 9.60
C LEU A 85 -9.06 12.21 9.25
N ASP A 86 -8.14 12.84 9.99
CA ASP A 86 -7.64 14.18 9.64
C ASP A 86 -6.74 14.07 8.39
N GLU A 87 -7.26 14.51 7.26
CA GLU A 87 -6.60 14.40 5.96
C GLU A 87 -5.31 15.21 5.86
N LYS A 88 -5.25 16.40 6.45
CA LYS A 88 -4.08 17.28 6.36
C LYS A 88 -2.84 16.66 6.97
N SER A 89 -2.97 16.10 8.17
CA SER A 89 -1.86 15.42 8.86
C SER A 89 -1.32 14.27 8.04
N ILE A 90 -2.21 13.49 7.43
CA ILE A 90 -1.84 12.31 6.66
C ILE A 90 -1.11 12.69 5.39
N PHE A 91 -1.60 13.65 4.62
CA PHE A 91 -0.93 14.10 3.39
C PHE A 91 0.45 14.70 3.69
N THR A 92 0.60 15.37 4.82
CA THR A 92 1.91 15.86 5.27
C THR A 92 2.88 14.71 5.53
N VAL A 93 2.43 13.65 6.21
CA VAL A 93 3.25 12.46 6.48
C VAL A 93 3.62 11.75 5.19
N LEU A 94 2.66 11.54 4.28
CA LEU A 94 2.91 10.88 3.00
C LEU A 94 3.93 11.66 2.15
N SER A 95 3.79 12.98 2.09
CA SER A 95 4.75 13.84 1.39
C SER A 95 6.15 13.73 1.98
N GLY A 96 6.25 13.66 3.31
CA GLY A 96 7.52 13.47 4.01
C GLY A 96 8.19 12.15 3.64
N VAL A 97 7.43 11.05 3.60
CA VAL A 97 7.94 9.72 3.22
C VAL A 97 8.42 9.73 1.76
N ILE A 98 7.65 10.31 0.85
CA ILE A 98 8.02 10.41 -0.56
C ILE A 98 9.35 11.14 -0.73
N LYS A 99 9.54 12.24 -0.01
CA LYS A 99 10.78 13.02 -0.03
C LYS A 99 11.94 12.26 0.61
N GLN A 100 11.71 11.64 1.76
CA GLN A 100 12.74 10.91 2.51
C GLN A 100 13.37 9.80 1.67
N TYR A 101 12.55 9.02 0.98
CA TYR A 101 13.01 7.89 0.16
C TYR A 101 13.18 8.23 -1.31
N LYS A 102 13.00 9.49 -1.69
CA LYS A 102 13.16 9.99 -3.08
C LYS A 102 12.32 9.20 -4.07
N ILE A 103 11.06 8.94 -3.73
CA ILE A 103 10.14 8.17 -4.58
C ILE A 103 9.81 8.98 -5.84
N ARG A 104 10.07 8.40 -7.01
CA ARG A 104 9.87 9.04 -8.32
C ARG A 104 9.01 8.23 -9.28
N ALA A 105 8.75 6.98 -8.95
CA ALA A 105 8.01 6.08 -9.83
C ALA A 105 7.17 5.12 -9.00
N THR A 106 6.17 4.50 -9.61
CA THR A 106 5.36 3.45 -9.00
C THR A 106 5.32 2.23 -9.94
N PRO A 107 5.37 1.03 -9.41
CA PRO A 107 5.54 0.70 -8.00
C PRO A 107 7.01 0.84 -7.53
N THR A 108 7.19 1.27 -6.29
CA THR A 108 8.49 1.29 -5.61
C THR A 108 8.32 0.61 -4.25
N CYS A 109 9.27 -0.24 -3.90
CA CYS A 109 9.32 -0.92 -2.61
C CYS A 109 10.62 -0.56 -1.89
N VAL A 110 10.49 -0.10 -0.65
CA VAL A 110 11.64 0.19 0.20
C VAL A 110 11.68 -0.87 1.30
N ILE A 111 12.78 -1.61 1.39
CA ILE A 111 12.99 -2.61 2.43
C ILE A 111 14.02 -2.06 3.41
N ARG A 112 13.60 -1.88 4.65
CA ARG A 112 14.45 -1.34 5.72
C ARG A 112 14.70 -2.42 6.76
N HIS A 113 15.94 -2.89 6.85
CA HIS A 113 16.38 -3.82 7.88
C HIS A 113 16.84 -3.09 9.14
N SER A 114 17.47 -1.93 8.96
CA SER A 114 17.95 -1.05 10.02
C SER A 114 18.04 0.38 9.51
N ALA A 115 18.40 1.33 10.37
CA ALA A 115 18.60 2.72 9.96
C ALA A 115 19.67 2.88 8.86
N LYS A 116 20.62 1.95 8.79
CA LYS A 116 21.73 1.97 7.83
C LYS A 116 21.57 0.99 6.66
N ASP A 117 20.68 0.02 6.79
CA ASP A 117 20.46 -0.98 5.76
C ASP A 117 19.08 -0.80 5.14
N VAL A 118 19.04 0.05 4.12
CA VAL A 118 17.82 0.40 3.39
C VAL A 118 18.04 0.14 1.90
N LYS A 119 17.18 -0.65 1.29
CA LYS A 119 17.24 -0.98 -0.14
C LYS A 119 15.96 -0.57 -0.83
N THR A 120 16.07 -0.02 -2.03
CA THR A 120 14.94 0.43 -2.83
C THR A 120 14.86 -0.37 -4.13
N PHE A 121 13.67 -0.86 -4.44
CA PHE A 121 13.38 -1.64 -5.64
C PHE A 121 12.29 -0.93 -6.44
N ILE A 122 12.52 -0.74 -7.74
CA ILE A 122 11.60 -0.03 -8.63
C ILE A 122 11.13 -0.98 -9.72
N GLY A 123 9.81 -1.06 -9.90
CA GLY A 123 9.18 -1.94 -10.88
C GLY A 123 8.87 -3.33 -10.33
N ASP A 124 7.91 -3.99 -10.97
CA ASP A 124 7.37 -5.26 -10.49
C ASP A 124 8.41 -6.37 -10.37
N MET A 125 9.33 -6.47 -11.34
CA MET A 125 10.34 -7.54 -11.35
C MET A 125 11.37 -7.36 -10.23
N ASP A 126 11.90 -6.14 -10.08
CA ASP A 126 12.89 -5.85 -9.04
C ASP A 126 12.29 -5.98 -7.64
N ILE A 127 11.02 -5.57 -7.49
CA ILE A 127 10.30 -5.75 -6.22
C ILE A 127 10.13 -7.23 -5.90
N TRP A 128 9.71 -8.03 -6.89
CA TRP A 128 9.57 -9.46 -6.71
C TRP A 128 10.89 -10.11 -6.27
N ASP A 129 11.99 -9.76 -6.93
CA ASP A 129 13.31 -10.30 -6.61
C ASP A 129 13.76 -9.89 -5.20
N GLY A 130 13.55 -8.62 -4.85
CA GLY A 130 13.88 -8.10 -3.51
C GLY A 130 13.08 -8.76 -2.39
N LEU A 131 11.78 -8.97 -2.60
CA LEU A 131 10.91 -9.64 -1.64
C LEU A 131 11.24 -11.13 -1.52
N THR A 132 11.57 -11.79 -2.62
CA THR A 132 11.98 -13.20 -2.63
C THR A 132 13.26 -13.38 -1.82
N LYS A 133 14.23 -12.49 -2.00
CA LYS A 133 15.46 -12.50 -1.22
C LYS A 133 15.19 -12.26 0.26
N LEU A 134 14.32 -11.30 0.59
CA LEU A 134 13.92 -11.04 1.97
C LEU A 134 13.32 -12.29 2.62
N LYS A 135 12.45 -12.99 1.90
CA LYS A 135 11.84 -14.22 2.39
C LYS A 135 12.91 -15.29 2.69
N ALA A 136 13.88 -15.46 1.80
CA ALA A 136 14.99 -16.38 1.99
C ALA A 136 15.85 -16.00 3.19
N ASP A 137 16.18 -14.71 3.34
CA ASP A 137 16.98 -14.19 4.45
C ASP A 137 16.27 -14.43 5.80
N LEU A 138 14.96 -14.21 5.87
CA LEU A 138 14.18 -14.45 7.09
C LEU A 138 14.10 -15.94 7.44
N ALA A 139 14.04 -16.81 6.46
CA ALA A 139 14.06 -18.26 6.67
C ALA A 139 15.44 -18.74 7.17
N GLY A 140 16.54 -18.11 6.72
CA GLY A 140 17.90 -18.43 7.11
C GLY A 140 18.28 -17.92 8.50
N THR A 141 17.55 -16.98 9.09
CA THR A 141 17.83 -16.38 10.39
C THR A 141 17.19 -17.10 11.58
N LYS A 142 16.59 -18.24 11.36
CA LYS A 142 15.98 -19.08 12.41
C LYS A 142 17.01 -19.84 13.23
N LYS A 143 18.02 -19.19 13.68
CA LYS A 143 18.95 -19.84 14.62
C LYS A 143 18.85 -19.23 16.00
#